data_6f80c0dc5ca5499dd922e7c2fedb78c0
#
_entry.id   6f80c0dc5ca5499dd922e7c2fedb78c0
#
_cell.length_a   1.000
_cell.length_b   1.000
_cell.length_c   1.000
_cell.angle_alpha   90.00
_cell.angle_beta   90.00
_cell.angle_gamma   90.00
#
_symmetry.space_group_name_H-M   'P 1'
#
loop_
_entity.id
_entity.type
_entity.pdbx_description
1 polymer ?
#
loop_
_entity_poly.entity_id
_entity_poly.type
_entity_poly.pdbx_seq_one_letter_code
_entity_poly.pdbx_strand_id
1 'polypeptide(L)'
;MDKLKKKRLRADYKKQERQKFEESLPLSRELFFDLFDFLDVELEYQACQDDFLLTQTFLEEHNVDVETVRDFLEANGAYCDCEVLYNVADLF
;
A
#
# COMPACT_ATOMS: atom_id res chain seq x y z
N MET A 1 17.12 12.08 3.53
CA MET A 1 17.44 13.25 2.66
C MET A 1 17.44 12.88 1.19
N ASP A 2 18.10 11.81 0.83
CA ASP A 2 18.14 11.37 -0.57
C ASP A 2 16.78 10.98 -1.13
N LYS A 3 15.86 10.46 -0.30
CA LYS A 3 14.50 10.16 -0.71
C LYS A 3 13.72 11.39 -1.17
N LEU A 4 13.89 12.52 -0.50
CA LEU A 4 13.22 13.78 -0.87
C LEU A 4 13.84 14.40 -2.13
N LYS A 5 15.14 14.33 -2.31
CA LYS A 5 15.82 14.78 -3.52
C LYS A 5 15.43 13.92 -4.73
N LYS A 6 15.39 12.60 -4.57
CA LYS A 6 14.94 11.69 -5.63
C LYS A 6 13.50 11.95 -6.04
N LYS A 7 12.62 12.26 -5.09
CA LYS A 7 11.22 12.60 -5.40
C LYS A 7 11.12 13.89 -6.21
N ARG A 8 11.94 14.91 -5.93
CA ARG A 8 11.95 16.16 -6.69
C ARG A 8 12.47 15.99 -8.11
N LEU A 9 13.57 15.25 -8.28
CA LEU A 9 14.17 15.01 -9.59
C LEU A 9 13.28 14.16 -10.50
N ARG A 10 12.41 13.33 -9.92
CA ARG A 10 11.48 12.46 -10.65
C ARG A 10 10.08 13.03 -10.79
N ALA A 11 9.82 14.23 -10.26
CA ALA A 11 8.46 14.79 -10.20
C ALA A 11 7.80 14.87 -11.58
N ASP A 12 8.52 15.38 -12.59
CA ASP A 12 7.97 15.51 -13.94
C ASP A 12 7.83 14.18 -14.65
N TYR A 13 8.75 13.27 -14.46
CA TYR A 13 8.74 11.94 -15.07
C TYR A 13 7.59 11.08 -14.54
N LYS A 14 7.31 11.15 -13.23
CA LYS A 14 6.29 10.31 -12.59
C LYS A 14 4.88 10.89 -12.63
N LYS A 15 4.72 12.12 -13.09
CA LYS A 15 3.41 12.78 -13.05
C LYS A 15 2.35 12.04 -13.87
N GLN A 16 2.69 11.54 -15.04
CA GLN A 16 1.79 10.75 -15.89
C GLN A 16 1.56 9.34 -15.35
N GLU A 17 2.59 8.71 -14.80
CA GLU A 17 2.47 7.40 -14.17
C GLU A 17 1.62 7.43 -12.91
N ARG A 18 1.71 8.52 -12.14
CA ARG A 18 0.85 8.72 -10.96
C ARG A 18 -0.63 8.79 -11.32
N GLN A 19 -0.97 9.47 -12.39
CA GLN A 19 -2.35 9.56 -12.83
C GLN A 19 -2.91 8.20 -13.19
N LYS A 20 -2.17 7.40 -13.94
CA LYS A 20 -2.56 6.02 -14.29
C LYS A 20 -2.64 5.13 -13.05
N PHE A 21 -1.70 5.29 -12.13
CA PHE A 21 -1.68 4.53 -10.89
C PHE A 21 -2.91 4.83 -10.04
N GLU A 22 -3.25 6.11 -9.85
CA GLU A 22 -4.41 6.52 -9.06
C GLU A 22 -5.73 6.06 -9.67
N GLU A 23 -5.85 6.07 -10.99
CA GLU A 23 -7.02 5.58 -11.70
C GLU A 23 -7.22 4.07 -11.55
N SER A 24 -6.13 3.31 -11.36
CA SER A 24 -6.16 1.87 -11.21
C SER A 24 -6.28 1.39 -9.77
N LEU A 25 -6.30 2.30 -8.79
CA LEU A 25 -6.36 1.93 -7.38
C LEU A 25 -7.68 1.23 -7.03
N PRO A 26 -7.63 0.07 -6.37
CA PRO A 26 -8.84 -0.63 -5.93
C PRO A 26 -9.51 0.01 -4.71
N LEU A 27 -8.82 0.96 -4.06
CA LEU A 27 -9.31 1.71 -2.91
C LEU A 27 -9.02 3.18 -3.12
N SER A 28 -9.73 4.05 -2.38
CA SER A 28 -9.35 5.45 -2.33
C SER A 28 -7.96 5.62 -1.71
N ARG A 29 -7.28 6.68 -2.09
CA ARG A 29 -5.95 7.00 -1.54
C ARG A 29 -5.99 7.16 -0.03
N GLU A 30 -7.05 7.79 0.48
CA GLU A 30 -7.25 7.97 1.92
C GLU A 30 -7.37 6.64 2.65
N LEU A 31 -8.09 5.70 2.09
CA LEU A 31 -8.25 4.38 2.69
C LEU A 31 -6.93 3.59 2.67
N PHE A 32 -6.12 3.77 1.64
CA PHE A 32 -4.77 3.19 1.63
C PHE A 32 -3.90 3.74 2.75
N PHE A 33 -3.94 5.04 3.00
CA PHE A 33 -3.20 5.64 4.10
C PHE A 33 -3.68 5.10 5.45
N ASP A 34 -4.97 4.93 5.62
CA ASP A 34 -5.53 4.32 6.82
C ASP A 34 -5.05 2.88 7.00
N LEU A 35 -4.98 2.13 5.91
CA LEU A 35 -4.44 0.77 5.92
C LEU A 35 -2.97 0.76 6.34
N PHE A 36 -2.16 1.66 5.80
CA PHE A 36 -0.75 1.75 6.15
C PHE A 36 -0.56 2.11 7.62
N ASP A 37 -1.33 3.04 8.15
CA ASP A 37 -1.31 3.39 9.57
C ASP A 37 -1.72 2.22 10.44
N PHE A 38 -2.76 1.51 10.06
CA PHE A 38 -3.22 0.32 10.76
C PHE A 38 -2.14 -0.76 10.82
N LEU A 39 -1.50 -1.05 9.68
CA LEU A 39 -0.43 -2.05 9.61
C LEU A 39 0.80 -1.62 10.42
N ASP A 40 1.15 -0.34 10.37
CA ASP A 40 2.29 0.19 11.10
C ASP A 40 2.12 -0.01 12.62
N VAL A 41 0.93 0.29 13.12
CA VAL A 41 0.61 0.11 14.54
C VAL A 41 0.57 -1.37 14.92
N GLU A 42 -0.15 -2.17 14.15
CA GLU A 42 -0.33 -3.60 14.46
C GLU A 42 0.97 -4.39 14.40
N LEU A 43 1.84 -4.08 13.44
CA LEU A 43 3.12 -4.76 13.29
C LEU A 43 4.14 -4.37 14.35
N GLU A 44 3.90 -3.32 15.14
CA GLU A 44 4.68 -3.03 16.33
C GLU A 44 4.41 -4.04 17.46
N TYR A 45 3.20 -4.60 17.50
CA TYR A 45 2.75 -5.50 18.56
C TYR A 45 2.75 -6.97 18.17
N GLN A 46 2.72 -7.26 16.88
CA GLN A 46 2.70 -8.63 16.36
C GLN A 46 3.68 -8.78 15.21
N ALA A 47 4.32 -9.94 15.16
CA ALA A 47 5.21 -10.25 14.04
C ALA A 47 4.39 -10.52 12.77
N CYS A 48 4.95 -10.15 11.63
CA CYS A 48 4.36 -10.51 10.34
C CYS A 48 4.39 -12.03 10.17
N GLN A 49 3.26 -12.61 9.77
CA GLN A 49 3.12 -14.05 9.59
C GLN A 49 3.26 -14.48 8.12
N ASP A 50 3.93 -13.68 7.32
CA ASP A 50 4.15 -13.91 5.88
C ASP A 50 2.85 -14.09 5.09
N ASP A 51 1.78 -13.44 5.53
CA ASP A 51 0.49 -13.43 4.85
C ASP A 51 -0.20 -12.06 4.97
N PHE A 52 -1.44 -11.96 4.46
CA PHE A 52 -2.24 -10.75 4.49
C PHE A 52 -3.28 -10.74 5.62
N LEU A 53 -3.03 -11.41 6.72
CA LEU A 53 -4.03 -11.52 7.79
C LEU A 53 -4.52 -10.17 8.30
N LEU A 54 -3.62 -9.26 8.60
CA LEU A 54 -3.97 -7.92 9.08
C LEU A 54 -4.63 -7.09 7.98
N THR A 55 -4.08 -7.13 6.78
CA THR A 55 -4.64 -6.45 5.62
C THR A 55 -6.06 -6.94 5.34
N GLN A 56 -6.27 -8.24 5.35
CA GLN A 56 -7.58 -8.84 5.13
C GLN A 56 -8.58 -8.38 6.19
N THR A 57 -8.20 -8.39 7.46
CA THR A 57 -9.05 -7.94 8.56
C THR A 57 -9.49 -6.49 8.35
N PHE A 58 -8.56 -5.61 7.98
CA PHE A 58 -8.86 -4.22 7.70
C PHE A 58 -9.86 -4.08 6.54
N LEU A 59 -9.62 -4.80 5.45
CA LEU A 59 -10.48 -4.72 4.26
C LEU A 59 -11.88 -5.24 4.55
N GLU A 60 -12.00 -6.32 5.31
CA GLU A 60 -13.29 -6.87 5.70
C GLU A 60 -14.08 -5.89 6.57
N GLU A 61 -13.41 -5.22 7.49
CA GLU A 61 -14.04 -4.20 8.35
C GLU A 61 -14.56 -3.01 7.54
N HIS A 62 -13.92 -2.71 6.43
CA HIS A 62 -14.32 -1.61 5.54
C HIS A 62 -15.22 -2.05 4.39
N ASN A 63 -15.67 -3.29 4.39
CA ASN A 63 -16.55 -3.87 3.36
C ASN A 63 -15.96 -3.74 1.95
N VAL A 64 -14.67 -3.96 1.82
CA VAL A 64 -13.94 -3.88 0.55
C VAL A 64 -13.68 -5.30 0.03
N ASP A 65 -13.71 -5.46 -1.30
CA ASP A 65 -13.37 -6.73 -1.92
C ASP A 65 -11.88 -7.06 -1.71
N VAL A 66 -11.64 -8.07 -0.88
CA VAL A 66 -10.29 -8.48 -0.49
C VAL A 66 -9.48 -8.97 -1.68
N GLU A 67 -10.09 -9.75 -2.57
CA GLU A 67 -9.38 -10.32 -3.72
C GLU A 67 -8.86 -9.25 -4.68
N THR A 68 -9.66 -8.24 -4.97
CA THR A 68 -9.26 -7.14 -5.85
C THR A 68 -8.07 -6.39 -5.28
N VAL A 69 -8.10 -6.09 -3.98
CA VAL A 69 -6.99 -5.39 -3.32
C VAL A 69 -5.77 -6.27 -3.24
N ARG A 70 -5.95 -7.53 -2.92
CA ARG A 70 -4.85 -8.50 -2.85
C ARG A 70 -4.12 -8.64 -4.19
N ASP A 71 -4.88 -8.73 -5.28
CA ASP A 71 -4.29 -8.79 -6.62
C ASP A 71 -3.46 -7.54 -6.93
N PHE A 72 -3.95 -6.37 -6.54
CA PHE A 72 -3.22 -5.12 -6.67
C PHE A 72 -1.92 -5.14 -5.86
N LEU A 73 -1.99 -5.58 -4.61
CA LEU A 73 -0.82 -5.64 -3.74
C LEU A 73 0.24 -6.60 -4.28
N GLU A 74 -0.17 -7.78 -4.71
CA GLU A 74 0.73 -8.77 -5.30
C GLU A 74 1.37 -8.26 -6.60
N ALA A 75 0.59 -7.57 -7.43
CA ALA A 75 1.10 -6.97 -8.66
C ALA A 75 2.15 -5.90 -8.39
N ASN A 76 2.17 -5.31 -7.20
CA ASN A 76 3.13 -4.30 -6.78
C ASN A 76 4.21 -4.85 -5.84
N GLY A 77 4.34 -6.16 -5.78
CA GLY A 77 5.43 -6.82 -5.05
C GLY A 77 5.17 -7.08 -3.57
N ALA A 78 3.92 -6.98 -3.13
CA ALA A 78 3.57 -7.25 -1.74
C ALA A 78 2.82 -8.58 -1.62
N TYR A 79 3.36 -9.50 -0.83
CA TYR A 79 2.80 -10.83 -0.60
C TYR A 79 2.50 -11.08 0.87
N CYS A 80 2.74 -10.10 1.74
CA CYS A 80 2.42 -10.16 3.16
C CYS A 80 2.22 -8.75 3.71
N ASP A 81 1.74 -8.64 4.96
CA ASP A 81 1.48 -7.35 5.60
C ASP A 81 2.71 -6.46 5.68
N CYS A 82 3.88 -7.01 5.98
CA CYS A 82 5.12 -6.25 6.04
C CYS A 82 5.48 -5.64 4.68
N GLU A 83 5.32 -6.40 3.61
CA GLU A 83 5.67 -5.95 2.26
C GLU A 83 4.72 -4.88 1.76
N VAL A 84 3.48 -4.82 2.26
CA VAL A 84 2.56 -3.71 1.96
C VAL A 84 3.18 -2.39 2.40
N LEU A 85 3.77 -2.34 3.59
CA LEU A 85 4.46 -1.14 4.08
C LEU A 85 5.76 -0.86 3.34
N TYR A 86 6.53 -1.89 3.02
CA TYR A 86 7.83 -1.71 2.39
C TYR A 86 7.74 -1.39 0.89
N ASN A 87 6.82 -2.03 0.18
CA ASN A 87 6.78 -1.97 -1.28
C ASN A 87 5.63 -1.13 -1.82
N VAL A 88 4.46 -1.16 -1.18
CA VAL A 88 3.26 -0.47 -1.68
C VAL A 88 3.16 0.94 -1.13
N ALA A 89 3.38 1.13 0.17
CA ALA A 89 3.31 2.46 0.77
C ALA A 89 4.28 3.45 0.12
N ASP A 90 5.41 2.97 -0.36
CA ASP A 90 6.44 3.77 -1.02
C ASP A 90 5.98 4.32 -2.38
N LEU A 91 4.92 3.76 -2.97
CA LEU A 91 4.34 4.21 -4.23
C LEU A 91 3.41 5.42 -4.05
N PHE A 92 3.01 5.69 -2.84
CA PHE A 92 2.16 6.82 -2.48
C PHE A 92 2.98 7.97 -1.93
#